data_ec7a1467b2075084d4ae14988adec829
#
_entry.id   ec7a1467b2075084d4ae14988adec829
#
_cell.length_a   1.000
_cell.length_b   1.000
_cell.length_c   1.000
_cell.angle_alpha   90.00
_cell.angle_beta   90.00
_cell.angle_gamma   90.00
#
_symmetry.space_group_name_H-M   'P 1'
#
loop_
_entity.id
_entity.type
_entity.pdbx_description
1 polymer ?
#
loop_
_entity_poly.entity_id
_entity_poly.type
_entity_poly.pdbx_seq_one_letter_code
_entity_poly.pdbx_strand_id
1 'polypeptide(L)'
;MTKVKNYLLNYDNMYIIQDTDMFNFSLDSVLLPNFVTINKKTKKILDIGSGNAPIPLILSTLTDAQIMAVEIQKDVYELGKESIKINKLENRIDFINADINELYKEIDTETFDVITCNPPYFKVNESSNLNDSEYKTIARHEIKLDLEKLFKIAKKLLKNKGNIAIVHRPERLSDLFILLNK
;
A
#
# COMPACT_ATOMS: atom_id res chain seq x y z
N MET A 1 18.34 -2.58 14.76
CA MET A 1 17.86 -1.98 13.49
C MET A 1 19.03 -1.77 12.55
N THR A 2 19.13 -2.60 11.54
CA THR A 2 20.20 -2.49 10.54
C THR A 2 19.58 -2.02 9.22
N LYS A 3 19.63 -0.69 9.01
CA LYS A 3 19.12 -0.08 7.77
C LYS A 3 20.05 -0.38 6.60
N VAL A 4 19.51 -0.81 5.50
CA VAL A 4 20.20 -1.04 4.25
C VAL A 4 19.54 -0.25 3.11
N LYS A 5 20.36 0.33 2.24
CA LYS A 5 19.92 0.98 1.01
C LYS A 5 20.06 0.00 -0.13
N ASN A 6 18.96 -0.36 -0.75
CA ASN A 6 18.92 -1.26 -1.90
C ASN A 6 18.44 -0.53 -3.15
N TYR A 7 18.80 -1.04 -4.31
CA TYR A 7 18.14 -0.65 -5.56
C TYR A 7 16.74 -1.23 -5.60
N LEU A 8 15.78 -0.45 -6.07
CA LEU A 8 14.46 -0.96 -6.36
C LEU A 8 14.53 -1.79 -7.66
N LEU A 9 14.15 -3.06 -7.56
CA LEU A 9 14.30 -4.04 -8.63
C LEU A 9 13.70 -3.55 -9.97
N ASN A 10 14.49 -3.59 -11.04
CA ASN A 10 14.13 -3.16 -12.42
C ASN A 10 13.88 -1.66 -12.60
N TYR A 11 14.26 -0.81 -11.63
CA TYR A 11 14.11 0.65 -11.74
C TYR A 11 15.48 1.32 -11.53
N ASP A 12 16.11 1.73 -12.62
CA ASP A 12 17.41 2.38 -12.58
C ASP A 12 17.38 3.66 -11.76
N ASN A 13 18.37 3.81 -10.87
CA ASN A 13 18.52 4.96 -9.98
C ASN A 13 17.39 5.16 -8.95
N MET A 14 16.50 4.19 -8.76
CA MET A 14 15.50 4.21 -7.68
C MET A 14 16.01 3.40 -6.49
N TYR A 15 15.95 3.99 -5.31
CA TYR A 15 16.43 3.36 -4.08
C TYR A 15 15.32 3.15 -3.08
N ILE A 16 15.44 2.10 -2.28
CA ILE A 16 14.55 1.81 -1.17
C ILE A 16 15.35 1.54 0.11
N ILE A 17 14.91 2.09 1.21
CA ILE A 17 15.49 1.83 2.53
C ILE A 17 14.71 0.69 3.19
N GLN A 18 15.44 -0.29 3.68
CA GLN A 18 14.90 -1.46 4.36
C GLN A 18 15.60 -1.66 5.70
N ASP A 19 14.96 -2.35 6.61
CA ASP A 19 15.58 -2.88 7.82
C ASP A 19 15.64 -4.40 7.69
N THR A 20 16.83 -4.97 7.93
CA THR A 20 17.04 -6.43 7.80
C THR A 20 16.25 -7.24 8.82
N ASP A 21 15.83 -6.60 9.92
CA ASP A 21 15.06 -7.21 11.00
C ASP A 21 13.55 -7.05 10.80
N MET A 22 13.11 -6.34 9.73
CA MET A 22 11.73 -6.10 9.39
C MET A 22 11.31 -6.84 8.12
N PHE A 23 10.01 -6.86 7.88
CA PHE A 23 9.47 -7.43 6.66
C PHE A 23 9.91 -6.62 5.44
N ASN A 24 10.62 -7.26 4.53
CA ASN A 24 11.01 -6.67 3.26
C ASN A 24 9.84 -6.69 2.27
N PHE A 25 9.80 -5.72 1.33
CA PHE A 25 8.79 -5.70 0.30
C PHE A 25 8.85 -6.98 -0.57
N SER A 26 7.70 -7.47 -0.98
CA SER A 26 7.55 -8.68 -1.79
C SER A 26 7.57 -8.36 -3.28
N LEU A 27 7.66 -9.41 -4.10
CA LEU A 27 7.48 -9.31 -5.56
C LEU A 27 6.12 -8.68 -5.91
N ASP A 28 5.09 -8.93 -5.10
CA ASP A 28 3.74 -8.36 -5.30
C ASP A 28 3.74 -6.84 -5.28
N SER A 29 4.60 -6.24 -4.43
CA SER A 29 4.77 -4.78 -4.38
C SER A 29 5.41 -4.20 -5.64
N VAL A 30 6.11 -5.02 -6.43
CA VAL A 30 6.65 -4.63 -7.75
C VAL A 30 5.63 -4.90 -8.87
N LEU A 31 4.87 -5.98 -8.78
CA LEU A 31 3.89 -6.36 -9.80
C LEU A 31 2.66 -5.44 -9.79
N LEU A 32 2.13 -5.11 -8.62
CA LEU A 32 0.90 -4.34 -8.48
C LEU A 32 0.93 -2.98 -9.20
N PRO A 33 1.93 -2.11 -9.05
CA PRO A 33 1.99 -0.84 -9.75
C PRO A 33 2.11 -0.99 -11.28
N ASN A 34 2.66 -2.10 -11.76
CA ASN A 34 2.72 -2.41 -13.19
C ASN A 34 1.43 -3.03 -13.74
N PHE A 35 0.57 -3.55 -12.88
CA PHE A 35 -0.73 -4.11 -13.24
C PHE A 35 -1.84 -3.06 -13.26
N VAL A 36 -1.74 -2.03 -12.43
CA VAL A 36 -2.79 -1.02 -12.28
C VAL A 36 -3.00 -0.21 -13.56
N THR A 37 -4.27 0.03 -13.91
CA THR A 37 -4.60 0.85 -15.09
C THR A 37 -4.42 2.34 -14.75
N ILE A 38 -3.40 2.94 -15.33
CA ILE A 38 -3.09 4.38 -15.25
C ILE A 38 -3.17 4.97 -16.65
N ASN A 39 -3.71 6.16 -16.77
CA ASN A 39 -3.78 6.90 -18.03
C ASN A 39 -3.49 8.39 -17.82
N LYS A 40 -3.42 9.17 -18.90
CA LYS A 40 -3.10 10.61 -18.86
C LYS A 40 -4.08 11.47 -18.02
N LYS A 41 -5.26 10.94 -17.72
CA LYS A 41 -6.27 11.63 -16.89
C LYS A 41 -6.10 11.32 -15.40
N THR A 42 -5.32 10.32 -15.04
CA THR A 42 -5.02 9.99 -13.64
C THR A 42 -4.24 11.13 -13.02
N LYS A 43 -4.78 11.74 -11.96
CA LYS A 43 -4.21 12.90 -11.27
C LYS A 43 -3.90 12.64 -9.80
N LYS A 44 -4.69 11.78 -9.14
CA LYS A 44 -4.54 11.46 -7.73
C LYS A 44 -4.63 9.96 -7.50
N ILE A 45 -3.64 9.40 -6.83
CA ILE A 45 -3.55 7.99 -6.46
C ILE A 45 -3.48 7.89 -4.95
N LEU A 46 -4.15 6.91 -4.36
CA LEU A 46 -4.00 6.54 -2.95
C LEU A 46 -3.39 5.13 -2.88
N ASP A 47 -2.30 5.00 -2.14
CA ASP A 47 -1.74 3.69 -1.79
C ASP A 47 -1.98 3.40 -0.31
N ILE A 48 -2.66 2.28 -0.02
CA ILE A 48 -3.09 1.91 1.34
C ILE A 48 -2.20 0.79 1.87
N GLY A 49 -1.60 0.99 3.04
CA GLY A 49 -0.65 0.07 3.63
C GLY A 49 0.67 0.06 2.87
N SER A 50 1.22 1.24 2.66
CA SER A 50 2.34 1.48 1.74
C SER A 50 3.67 0.86 2.18
N GLY A 51 3.77 0.38 3.42
CA GLY A 51 5.01 -0.17 3.93
C GLY A 51 6.15 0.85 3.88
N ASN A 52 7.31 0.42 3.44
CA ASN A 52 8.46 1.30 3.18
C ASN A 52 8.42 1.97 1.79
N ALA A 53 7.22 2.09 1.22
CA ALA A 53 6.83 2.82 0.02
C ALA A 53 7.28 2.24 -1.34
N PRO A 54 7.42 0.92 -1.56
CA PRO A 54 7.81 0.38 -2.86
C PRO A 54 6.80 0.71 -3.96
N ILE A 55 5.49 0.57 -3.69
CA ILE A 55 4.43 0.86 -4.67
C ILE A 55 4.39 2.34 -5.05
N PRO A 56 4.36 3.32 -4.11
CA PRO A 56 4.43 4.73 -4.44
C PRO A 56 5.67 5.13 -5.25
N LEU A 57 6.83 4.58 -4.92
CA LEU A 57 8.08 4.83 -5.66
C LEU A 57 7.95 4.36 -7.11
N ILE A 58 7.46 3.15 -7.36
CA ILE A 58 7.27 2.63 -8.72
C ILE A 58 6.21 3.45 -9.48
N LEU A 59 5.06 3.73 -8.86
CA LEU A 59 4.00 4.54 -9.46
C LEU A 59 4.52 5.92 -9.89
N SER A 60 5.44 6.53 -9.14
CA SER A 60 6.03 7.83 -9.50
C SER A 60 6.81 7.82 -10.81
N THR A 61 7.27 6.64 -11.27
CA THR A 61 7.94 6.47 -12.56
C THR A 61 6.97 6.25 -13.72
N LEU A 62 5.75 5.83 -13.43
CA LEU A 62 4.73 5.45 -14.42
C LEU A 62 3.75 6.59 -14.74
N THR A 63 3.65 7.60 -13.88
CA THR A 63 2.68 8.70 -14.01
C THR A 63 3.15 9.96 -13.33
N ASP A 64 2.63 11.11 -13.78
CA ASP A 64 2.82 12.42 -13.11
C ASP A 64 1.74 12.71 -12.04
N ALA A 65 0.89 11.77 -11.70
CA ALA A 65 -0.14 11.92 -10.68
C ALA A 65 0.48 12.20 -9.29
N GLN A 66 -0.23 12.95 -8.46
CA GLN A 66 0.08 13.05 -7.04
C GLN A 66 -0.30 11.76 -6.33
N ILE A 67 0.54 11.27 -5.45
CA ILE A 67 0.36 10.02 -4.75
C ILE A 67 0.23 10.33 -3.25
N MET A 68 -0.88 9.96 -2.66
CA MET A 68 -1.02 9.87 -1.20
C MET A 68 -0.70 8.43 -0.81
N ALA A 69 0.18 8.25 0.15
CA ALA A 69 0.59 6.95 0.66
C ALA A 69 0.34 6.91 2.17
N VAL A 70 -0.25 5.83 2.68
CA VAL A 70 -0.64 5.72 4.09
C VAL A 70 -0.07 4.45 4.69
N GLU A 71 0.66 4.59 5.79
CA GLU A 71 1.21 3.49 6.57
C GLU A 71 0.94 3.70 8.06
N ILE A 72 0.41 2.66 8.71
CA ILE A 72 0.02 2.73 10.11
C ILE A 72 1.19 2.49 11.07
N GLN A 73 2.17 1.68 10.67
CA GLN A 73 3.34 1.37 11.48
C GLN A 73 4.38 2.47 11.40
N LYS A 74 4.61 3.16 12.51
CA LYS A 74 5.53 4.30 12.57
C LYS A 74 6.94 3.95 12.10
N ASP A 75 7.49 2.82 12.54
CA ASP A 75 8.87 2.45 12.19
C ASP A 75 9.02 2.14 10.70
N VAL A 76 8.01 1.50 10.08
CA VAL A 76 7.97 1.22 8.65
C VAL A 76 7.74 2.50 7.83
N TYR A 77 6.86 3.38 8.32
CA TYR A 77 6.66 4.72 7.75
C TYR A 77 7.96 5.53 7.70
N GLU A 78 8.79 5.53 8.77
CA GLU A 78 10.07 6.25 8.76
C GLU A 78 11.03 5.72 7.69
N LEU A 79 11.06 4.39 7.43
CA LEU A 79 11.83 3.82 6.32
C LEU A 79 11.30 4.29 4.95
N GLY A 80 9.99 4.31 4.78
CA GLY A 80 9.36 4.80 3.55
C GLY A 80 9.63 6.29 3.32
N LYS A 81 9.58 7.09 4.37
CA LYS A 81 9.90 8.52 4.32
C LYS A 81 11.36 8.76 3.89
N GLU A 82 12.31 7.97 4.42
CA GLU A 82 13.69 8.00 3.97
C GLU A 82 13.82 7.57 2.50
N SER A 83 13.06 6.54 2.09
CA SER A 83 13.02 6.07 0.70
C SER A 83 12.54 7.16 -0.27
N ILE A 84 11.47 7.86 0.08
CA ILE A 84 10.92 8.97 -0.71
C ILE A 84 11.93 10.11 -0.81
N LYS A 85 12.56 10.48 0.32
CA LYS A 85 13.55 11.57 0.39
C LYS A 85 14.81 11.29 -0.45
N ILE A 86 15.37 10.08 -0.39
CA ILE A 86 16.59 9.74 -1.15
C ILE A 86 16.36 9.77 -2.66
N ASN A 87 15.10 9.56 -3.09
CA ASN A 87 14.68 9.65 -4.49
C ASN A 87 14.18 11.06 -4.87
N LYS A 88 14.16 12.03 -3.95
CA LYS A 88 13.71 13.42 -4.17
C LYS A 88 12.25 13.51 -4.65
N LEU A 89 11.37 12.69 -4.05
CA LEU A 89 9.96 12.56 -4.44
C LEU A 89 8.99 13.19 -3.43
N GLU A 90 9.45 13.99 -2.46
CA GLU A 90 8.63 14.60 -1.42
C GLU A 90 7.54 15.54 -1.99
N ASN A 91 7.77 16.11 -3.16
CA ASN A 91 6.78 16.93 -3.85
C ASN A 91 5.75 16.12 -4.66
N ARG A 92 5.95 14.82 -4.79
CA ARG A 92 5.12 13.90 -5.58
C ARG A 92 4.36 12.89 -4.73
N ILE A 93 4.94 12.51 -3.60
CA ILE A 93 4.39 11.50 -2.70
C ILE A 93 4.16 12.14 -1.33
N ASP A 94 2.89 12.33 -1.01
CA ASP A 94 2.44 12.74 0.33
C ASP A 94 2.30 11.48 1.18
N PHE A 95 3.27 11.25 2.08
CA PHE A 95 3.33 10.03 2.88
C PHE A 95 2.91 10.30 4.32
N ILE A 96 1.87 9.60 4.78
CA ILE A 96 1.17 9.87 6.04
C ILE A 96 1.26 8.65 6.96
N ASN A 97 1.70 8.88 8.21
CA ASN A 97 1.62 7.87 9.26
C ASN A 97 0.26 7.95 9.95
N ALA A 98 -0.68 7.13 9.54
CA ALA A 98 -2.04 7.12 10.07
C ALA A 98 -2.73 5.75 9.92
N ASP A 99 -3.79 5.55 10.70
CA ASP A 99 -4.76 4.49 10.43
C ASP A 99 -5.72 4.95 9.33
N ILE A 100 -5.73 4.26 8.20
CA ILE A 100 -6.62 4.60 7.08
C ILE A 100 -8.10 4.53 7.49
N ASN A 101 -8.47 3.69 8.47
CA ASN A 101 -9.86 3.60 8.96
C ASN A 101 -10.33 4.87 9.67
N GLU A 102 -9.41 5.72 10.12
CA GLU A 102 -9.72 7.04 10.66
C GLU A 102 -9.50 8.13 9.60
N LEU A 103 -8.34 8.13 8.96
CA LEU A 103 -7.96 9.14 7.97
C LEU A 103 -8.98 9.27 6.83
N TYR A 104 -9.55 8.16 6.30
CA TYR A 104 -10.51 8.23 5.20
C TYR A 104 -11.78 9.04 5.52
N LYS A 105 -12.09 9.24 6.80
CA LYS A 105 -13.26 10.01 7.23
C LYS A 105 -13.07 11.52 6.99
N GLU A 106 -11.82 11.97 7.02
CA GLU A 106 -11.40 13.36 6.85
C GLU A 106 -11.14 13.73 5.39
N ILE A 107 -11.01 12.71 4.51
CA ILE A 107 -10.80 12.91 3.07
C ILE A 107 -12.15 13.07 2.38
N ASP A 108 -12.24 14.03 1.46
CA ASP A 108 -13.42 14.24 0.63
C ASP A 108 -13.76 13.00 -0.19
N THR A 109 -15.06 12.79 -0.43
CA THR A 109 -15.52 11.71 -1.32
C THR A 109 -15.03 11.95 -2.75
N GLU A 110 -14.89 10.86 -3.51
CA GLU A 110 -14.51 10.92 -4.93
C GLU A 110 -13.23 11.72 -5.20
N THR A 111 -12.20 11.53 -4.33
CA THR A 111 -10.93 12.26 -4.42
C THR A 111 -9.93 11.61 -5.35
N PHE A 112 -9.87 10.26 -5.38
CA PHE A 112 -8.82 9.53 -6.08
C PHE A 112 -9.29 8.90 -7.39
N ASP A 113 -8.43 8.92 -8.39
CA ASP A 113 -8.64 8.25 -9.68
C ASP A 113 -8.30 6.76 -9.58
N VAL A 114 -7.32 6.45 -8.74
CA VAL A 114 -6.80 5.09 -8.52
C VAL A 114 -6.55 4.87 -7.04
N ILE A 115 -6.86 3.66 -6.57
CA ILE A 115 -6.44 3.16 -5.25
C ILE A 115 -5.63 1.89 -5.46
N THR A 116 -4.48 1.77 -4.78
CA THR A 116 -3.67 0.55 -4.72
C THR A 116 -3.63 0.02 -3.29
N CYS A 117 -3.61 -1.29 -3.13
CA CYS A 117 -3.42 -1.92 -1.83
C CYS A 117 -2.79 -3.31 -2.00
N ASN A 118 -1.70 -3.53 -1.29
CA ASN A 118 -1.10 -4.85 -1.09
C ASN A 118 -1.32 -5.27 0.38
N PRO A 119 -2.51 -5.76 0.74
CA PRO A 119 -2.84 -6.06 2.13
C PRO A 119 -2.11 -7.32 2.61
N PRO A 120 -1.91 -7.51 3.92
CA PRO A 120 -1.41 -8.76 4.45
C PRO A 120 -2.35 -9.92 4.09
N TYR A 121 -1.79 -11.05 3.63
CA TYR A 121 -2.55 -12.14 3.00
C TYR A 121 -3.18 -13.12 3.98
N PHE A 122 -2.80 -13.11 5.24
CA PHE A 122 -3.20 -14.12 6.20
C PHE A 122 -4.39 -13.71 7.03
N LYS A 123 -5.43 -14.55 7.06
CA LYS A 123 -6.38 -14.53 8.18
C LYS A 123 -5.64 -15.02 9.41
N VAL A 124 -5.65 -14.25 10.47
CA VAL A 124 -5.12 -14.69 11.76
C VAL A 124 -6.09 -15.76 12.31
N ASN A 125 -5.74 -17.02 12.11
CA ASN A 125 -6.37 -18.11 12.83
C ASN A 125 -5.48 -18.41 14.06
N GLU A 126 -6.10 -18.64 15.21
CA GLU A 126 -5.44 -18.94 16.50
C GLU A 126 -4.48 -20.15 16.46
N SER A 127 -4.43 -20.88 15.33
CA SER A 127 -3.61 -22.07 15.11
C SER A 127 -2.37 -21.86 14.23
N SER A 128 -2.01 -20.63 13.90
CA SER A 128 -0.84 -20.39 13.05
C SER A 128 0.46 -20.54 13.85
N ASN A 129 1.33 -21.47 13.45
CA ASN A 129 2.70 -21.66 14.00
C ASN A 129 3.67 -20.56 13.53
N LEU A 130 3.31 -19.30 13.73
CA LEU A 130 4.17 -18.16 13.45
C LEU A 130 5.00 -17.81 14.70
N ASN A 131 6.23 -17.38 14.50
CA ASN A 131 7.02 -16.79 15.60
C ASN A 131 6.25 -15.62 16.21
N ASP A 132 6.30 -15.46 17.52
CA ASP A 132 5.54 -14.45 18.28
C ASP A 132 5.65 -13.02 17.71
N SER A 133 6.79 -12.65 17.10
CA SER A 133 7.01 -11.34 16.48
C SER A 133 6.33 -11.21 15.13
N GLU A 134 6.37 -12.24 14.28
CA GLU A 134 5.69 -12.27 12.97
C GLU A 134 4.19 -12.35 13.14
N TYR A 135 3.71 -13.17 14.09
CA TYR A 135 2.29 -13.28 14.45
C TYR A 135 1.72 -11.93 14.90
N LYS A 136 2.41 -11.23 15.79
CA LYS A 136 1.96 -9.91 16.28
C LYS A 136 1.92 -8.85 15.18
N THR A 137 2.85 -8.90 14.24
CA THR A 137 2.92 -7.96 13.12
C THR A 137 1.80 -8.24 12.12
N ILE A 138 1.63 -9.48 11.69
CA ILE A 138 0.58 -9.89 10.75
C ILE A 138 -0.81 -9.71 11.37
N ALA A 139 -1.01 -10.13 12.61
CA ALA A 139 -2.28 -10.00 13.33
C ALA A 139 -2.74 -8.54 13.46
N ARG A 140 -1.82 -7.62 13.72
CA ARG A 140 -2.14 -6.19 13.82
C ARG A 140 -2.59 -5.59 12.49
N HIS A 141 -2.10 -6.09 11.37
CA HIS A 141 -2.46 -5.61 10.04
C HIS A 141 -3.81 -6.14 9.57
N GLU A 142 -4.07 -7.43 9.71
CA GLU A 142 -5.34 -8.02 9.27
C GLU A 142 -6.53 -7.60 10.15
N ILE A 143 -6.31 -7.42 11.45
CA ILE A 143 -7.34 -6.92 12.37
C ILE A 143 -7.73 -5.47 12.06
N LYS A 144 -6.79 -4.66 11.54
CA LYS A 144 -7.03 -3.23 11.30
C LYS A 144 -7.62 -2.94 9.93
N LEU A 145 -7.26 -3.69 8.88
CA LEU A 145 -7.77 -3.47 7.53
C LEU A 145 -8.19 -4.81 6.91
N ASP A 146 -9.44 -5.21 7.13
CA ASP A 146 -10.05 -6.32 6.40
C ASP A 146 -10.57 -5.86 5.01
N LEU A 147 -10.85 -6.82 4.14
CA LEU A 147 -11.32 -6.55 2.77
C LEU A 147 -12.63 -5.74 2.75
N GLU A 148 -13.54 -5.98 3.69
CA GLU A 148 -14.82 -5.26 3.74
C GLU A 148 -14.61 -3.78 4.05
N LYS A 149 -13.73 -3.45 5.00
CA LYS A 149 -13.34 -2.06 5.29
C LYS A 149 -12.62 -1.43 4.11
N LEU A 150 -11.69 -2.17 3.48
CA LEU A 150 -10.97 -1.68 2.31
C LEU A 150 -11.93 -1.28 1.17
N PHE A 151 -12.91 -2.12 0.85
CA PHE A 151 -13.90 -1.81 -0.18
C PHE A 151 -14.82 -0.64 0.21
N LYS A 152 -15.20 -0.53 1.48
CA LYS A 152 -15.95 0.62 1.99
C LYS A 152 -15.17 1.93 1.82
N ILE A 153 -13.88 1.92 2.15
CA ILE A 153 -12.99 3.06 1.98
C ILE A 153 -12.87 3.41 0.49
N ALA A 154 -12.60 2.40 -0.35
CA ALA A 154 -12.48 2.59 -1.78
C ALA A 154 -13.76 3.16 -2.40
N LYS A 155 -14.93 2.65 -2.03
CA LYS A 155 -16.23 3.13 -2.50
C LYS A 155 -16.48 4.60 -2.16
N LYS A 156 -16.01 5.06 -1.00
CA LYS A 156 -16.10 6.48 -0.62
C LYS A 156 -15.11 7.36 -1.39
N LEU A 157 -13.86 6.90 -1.51
CA LEU A 157 -12.75 7.75 -1.93
C LEU A 157 -12.48 7.73 -3.44
N LEU A 158 -12.91 6.68 -4.17
CA LEU A 158 -12.76 6.63 -5.62
C LEU A 158 -13.75 7.55 -6.32
N LYS A 159 -13.25 8.26 -7.31
CA LYS A 159 -14.09 8.98 -8.27
C LYS A 159 -14.95 8.03 -9.08
N ASN A 160 -16.02 8.57 -9.67
CA ASN A 160 -16.76 7.83 -10.69
C ASN A 160 -15.82 7.40 -11.82
N LYS A 161 -15.85 6.11 -12.18
CA LYS A 161 -14.91 5.44 -13.11
C LYS A 161 -13.46 5.36 -12.62
N GLY A 162 -13.19 5.65 -11.34
CA GLY A 162 -11.93 5.32 -10.70
C GLY A 162 -11.76 3.81 -10.58
N ASN A 163 -10.52 3.35 -10.39
CA ASN A 163 -10.25 1.93 -10.25
C ASN A 163 -9.46 1.63 -8.99
N ILE A 164 -9.66 0.42 -8.46
CA ILE A 164 -8.87 -0.14 -7.36
C ILE A 164 -8.08 -1.32 -7.88
N ALA A 165 -6.80 -1.39 -7.56
CA ALA A 165 -5.95 -2.54 -7.81
C ALA A 165 -5.50 -3.14 -6.48
N ILE A 166 -5.76 -4.43 -6.31
CA ILE A 166 -5.42 -5.18 -5.09
C ILE A 166 -4.67 -6.43 -5.51
N VAL A 167 -3.57 -6.74 -4.84
CA VAL A 167 -2.96 -8.06 -4.94
C VAL A 167 -3.40 -8.90 -3.76
N HIS A 168 -3.84 -10.13 -4.03
CA HIS A 168 -4.29 -11.04 -2.97
C HIS A 168 -4.08 -12.50 -3.37
N ARG A 169 -4.17 -13.41 -2.42
CA ARG A 169 -4.10 -14.86 -2.67
C ARG A 169 -5.33 -15.34 -3.43
N PRO A 170 -5.18 -16.34 -4.33
CA PRO A 170 -6.29 -16.89 -5.12
C PRO A 170 -7.45 -17.42 -4.27
N GLU A 171 -7.16 -17.94 -3.07
CA GLU A 171 -8.17 -18.48 -2.14
C GLU A 171 -9.16 -17.42 -1.64
N ARG A 172 -8.80 -16.14 -1.75
CA ARG A 172 -9.68 -15.02 -1.36
C ARG A 172 -10.47 -14.43 -2.52
N LEU A 173 -10.34 -15.01 -3.71
CA LEU A 173 -11.01 -14.49 -4.92
C LEU A 173 -12.54 -14.48 -4.79
N SER A 174 -13.11 -15.53 -4.20
CA SER A 174 -14.56 -15.60 -3.93
C SER A 174 -15.03 -14.49 -2.98
N ASP A 175 -14.27 -14.23 -1.90
CA ASP A 175 -14.58 -13.15 -0.96
C ASP A 175 -14.57 -11.78 -1.67
N LEU A 176 -13.57 -11.54 -2.53
CA LEU A 176 -13.47 -10.31 -3.33
C LEU A 176 -14.67 -10.11 -4.24
N PHE A 177 -15.11 -11.15 -4.97
CA PHE A 177 -16.30 -11.05 -5.83
C PHE A 177 -17.60 -10.80 -5.06
N ILE A 178 -17.75 -11.42 -3.89
CA ILE A 178 -18.91 -11.17 -3.02
C ILE A 178 -18.97 -9.70 -2.58
N LEU A 179 -17.81 -9.13 -2.21
CA LEU A 179 -17.72 -7.74 -1.77
C LEU A 179 -17.92 -6.73 -2.89
N LEU A 180 -17.46 -7.03 -4.11
CA LEU A 180 -17.67 -6.18 -5.29
C LEU A 180 -19.14 -6.09 -5.73
N ASN A 181 -19.97 -7.07 -5.37
CA ASN A 181 -21.39 -7.10 -5.71
C ASN A 181 -22.31 -6.44 -4.64
N LYS A 182 -21.75 -5.92 -3.56
CA LYS A 182 -22.46 -5.14 -2.53
C LYS A 182 -22.33 -3.62 -2.81
#